data_dcec97355b9b8e8e33541b9872561ba0
#
_entry.id   dcec97355b9b8e8e33541b9872561ba0
#
_cell.length_a   1.000
_cell.length_b   1.000
_cell.length_c   1.000
_cell.angle_alpha   90.00
_cell.angle_beta   90.00
_cell.angle_gamma   90.00
#
_symmetry.space_group_name_H-M   'P 1'
#
loop_
_entity.id
_entity.type
_entity.pdbx_description
1 polymer ?
#
loop_
_entity_poly.entity_id
_entity_poly.type
_entity_poly.pdbx_seq_one_letter_code
_entity_poly.pdbx_strand_id
1 'polypeptide(L)'
;MAEDLSIITGSKQEQYQSLLPQIKGLLDGETDLVANLANTVAALKEQFGWLWVGFYIVKKSFDYAQDELVLGPFQGPVACTRIRKGKGVCGSSWVEAKTLIVPDVEKFPGHIACSSISKSEIVVPVIRNGNVIAVLDVDSEELDQFDTTDQFFLEKIVELISF
;
A
#
# COMPACT_ATOMS: atom_id res chain seq x y z
N MET A 1 6.02 -22.22 -11.35
CA MET A 1 4.59 -22.26 -10.99
C MET A 1 4.45 -21.46 -9.71
N ALA A 2 3.50 -20.53 -9.63
CA ALA A 2 3.15 -19.93 -8.34
C ALA A 2 2.59 -21.06 -7.46
N GLU A 3 3.16 -21.24 -6.29
CA GLU A 3 2.60 -22.13 -5.28
C GLU A 3 1.57 -21.32 -4.46
N ASP A 4 0.57 -22.02 -3.92
CA ASP A 4 -0.40 -21.38 -3.02
C ASP A 4 0.32 -20.83 -1.79
N LEU A 5 -0.12 -19.66 -1.31
CA LEU A 5 0.44 -19.06 -0.11
C LEU A 5 0.07 -19.86 1.14
N SER A 6 1.04 -20.00 2.04
CA SER A 6 0.79 -20.55 3.38
C SER A 6 0.23 -19.45 4.29
N ILE A 7 -1.08 -19.33 4.33
CA ILE A 7 -1.78 -18.36 5.20
C ILE A 7 -1.82 -18.91 6.62
N ILE A 8 -1.42 -18.09 7.58
CA ILE A 8 -1.40 -18.49 9.00
C ILE A 8 -2.28 -17.57 9.85
N THR A 9 -2.73 -18.10 10.98
CA THR A 9 -3.33 -17.33 12.07
C THR A 9 -2.30 -17.11 13.16
N GLY A 10 -2.45 -16.05 13.96
CA GLY A 10 -1.52 -15.72 15.04
C GLY A 10 -1.43 -14.22 15.25
N SER A 11 -0.40 -13.76 15.95
CA SER A 11 -0.10 -12.34 16.08
C SER A 11 0.25 -11.72 14.73
N LYS A 12 0.07 -10.41 14.58
CA LYS A 12 0.49 -9.68 13.37
C LYS A 12 1.94 -9.98 13.01
N GLN A 13 2.82 -9.99 14.01
CA GLN A 13 4.25 -10.26 13.80
C GLN A 13 4.48 -11.64 13.20
N GLU A 14 3.84 -12.70 13.72
CA GLU A 14 3.95 -14.06 13.19
C GLU A 14 3.43 -14.15 11.75
N GLN A 15 2.28 -13.52 11.49
CA GLN A 15 1.68 -13.48 10.15
C GLN A 15 2.64 -12.82 9.13
N TYR A 16 3.22 -11.66 9.46
CA TYR A 16 4.19 -11.01 8.59
C TYR A 16 5.49 -11.79 8.44
N GLN A 17 6.00 -12.40 9.52
CA GLN A 17 7.21 -13.23 9.46
C GLN A 17 7.04 -14.45 8.55
N SER A 18 5.84 -15.03 8.49
CA SER A 18 5.49 -16.09 7.56
C SER A 18 5.35 -15.58 6.12
N LEU A 19 4.71 -14.42 5.93
CA LEU A 19 4.38 -13.88 4.61
C LEU A 19 5.59 -13.27 3.88
N LEU A 20 6.48 -12.58 4.59
CA LEU A 20 7.59 -11.84 3.99
C LEU A 20 8.51 -12.72 3.09
N PRO A 21 8.96 -13.91 3.53
CA PRO A 21 9.76 -14.79 2.66
C PRO A 21 8.96 -15.31 1.46
N GLN A 22 7.65 -15.48 1.57
CA GLN A 22 6.80 -15.91 0.47
C GLN A 22 6.67 -14.81 -0.58
N ILE A 23 6.42 -13.57 -0.17
CA ILE A 23 6.43 -12.41 -1.10
C ILE A 23 7.79 -12.30 -1.78
N LYS A 24 8.91 -12.42 -1.02
CA LYS A 24 10.25 -12.40 -1.61
C LYS A 24 10.40 -13.47 -2.69
N GLY A 25 9.92 -14.70 -2.45
CA GLY A 25 9.94 -15.78 -3.43
C GLY A 25 9.08 -15.50 -4.67
N LEU A 26 7.92 -14.86 -4.50
CA LEU A 26 7.05 -14.48 -5.62
C LEU A 26 7.68 -13.41 -6.53
N LEU A 27 8.50 -12.53 -5.97
CA LEU A 27 9.15 -11.43 -6.70
C LEU A 27 10.51 -11.84 -7.28
N ASP A 28 11.06 -13.00 -6.88
CA ASP A 28 12.39 -13.44 -7.27
C ASP A 28 12.46 -13.73 -8.79
N GLY A 29 13.33 -13.01 -9.48
CA GLY A 29 13.54 -13.14 -10.92
C GLY A 29 12.45 -12.49 -11.79
N GLU A 30 11.39 -11.91 -11.23
CA GLU A 30 10.38 -11.17 -11.99
C GLU A 30 10.78 -9.70 -12.15
N THR A 31 10.74 -9.19 -13.37
CA THR A 31 11.13 -7.82 -13.70
C THR A 31 9.95 -6.91 -14.10
N ASP A 32 8.78 -7.50 -14.34
CA ASP A 32 7.58 -6.72 -14.66
C ASP A 32 6.99 -6.09 -13.40
N LEU A 33 6.94 -4.75 -13.39
CA LEU A 33 6.45 -4.00 -12.26
C LEU A 33 4.98 -4.31 -11.93
N VAL A 34 4.12 -4.44 -12.96
CA VAL A 34 2.69 -4.68 -12.74
C VAL A 34 2.47 -6.06 -12.13
N ALA A 35 3.20 -7.08 -12.60
CA ALA A 35 3.16 -8.43 -12.04
C ALA A 35 3.61 -8.43 -10.56
N ASN A 36 4.72 -7.76 -10.26
CA ASN A 36 5.24 -7.63 -8.89
C ASN A 36 4.27 -6.94 -7.95
N LEU A 37 3.70 -5.80 -8.37
CA LEU A 37 2.70 -5.08 -7.57
C LEU A 37 1.43 -5.90 -7.38
N ALA A 38 0.94 -6.57 -8.44
CA ALA A 38 -0.27 -7.37 -8.39
C ALA A 38 -0.14 -8.55 -7.42
N ASN A 39 0.98 -9.30 -7.48
CA ASN A 39 1.23 -10.41 -6.57
C ASN A 39 1.44 -9.94 -5.12
N THR A 40 2.10 -8.81 -4.91
CA THR A 40 2.28 -8.24 -3.56
C THR A 40 0.93 -7.89 -2.92
N VAL A 41 0.04 -7.19 -3.64
CA VAL A 41 -1.28 -6.84 -3.08
C VAL A 41 -2.18 -8.05 -2.90
N ALA A 42 -2.10 -9.05 -3.79
CA ALA A 42 -2.84 -10.30 -3.65
C ALA A 42 -2.41 -11.06 -2.38
N ALA A 43 -1.10 -11.19 -2.14
CA ALA A 43 -0.55 -11.86 -0.97
C ALA A 43 -0.94 -11.16 0.35
N LEU A 44 -0.87 -9.83 0.39
CA LEU A 44 -1.29 -9.04 1.54
C LEU A 44 -2.80 -9.19 1.79
N LYS A 45 -3.62 -9.10 0.74
CA LYS A 45 -5.07 -9.26 0.83
C LYS A 45 -5.46 -10.64 1.33
N GLU A 46 -4.81 -11.69 0.84
CA GLU A 46 -5.09 -13.07 1.23
C GLU A 46 -4.73 -13.34 2.69
N GLN A 47 -3.58 -12.84 3.15
CA GLN A 47 -3.14 -13.04 4.54
C GLN A 47 -3.99 -12.27 5.55
N PHE A 48 -4.29 -11.00 5.29
CA PHE A 48 -4.85 -10.11 6.30
C PHE A 48 -6.35 -9.79 6.10
N GLY A 49 -6.90 -10.03 4.93
CA GLY A 49 -8.31 -9.78 4.63
C GLY A 49 -8.75 -8.31 4.64
N TRP A 50 -7.83 -7.34 4.71
CA TRP A 50 -8.13 -5.91 4.80
C TRP A 50 -9.13 -5.46 3.74
N LEU A 51 -9.86 -4.39 4.01
CA LEU A 51 -10.88 -3.84 3.11
C LEU A 51 -10.29 -3.56 1.73
N TRP A 52 -9.17 -2.84 1.69
CA TRP A 52 -8.49 -2.44 0.48
C TRP A 52 -6.97 -2.50 0.67
N VAL A 53 -6.25 -2.92 -0.34
CA VAL A 53 -4.80 -2.85 -0.41
C VAL A 53 -4.36 -2.63 -1.84
N GLY A 54 -3.49 -1.66 -2.09
CA GLY A 54 -3.06 -1.36 -3.45
C GLY A 54 -1.96 -0.33 -3.55
N PHE A 55 -1.50 -0.10 -4.76
CA PHE A 55 -0.47 0.88 -5.06
C PHE A 55 -1.02 2.05 -5.85
N TYR A 56 -0.57 3.24 -5.48
CA TYR A 56 -0.65 4.42 -6.32
C TYR A 56 0.75 4.78 -6.80
N ILE A 57 0.92 4.96 -8.11
CA ILE A 57 2.21 5.19 -8.76
C ILE A 57 2.31 6.66 -9.16
N VAL A 58 3.44 7.30 -8.85
CA VAL A 58 3.72 8.67 -9.29
C VAL A 58 3.89 8.69 -10.80
N LYS A 59 3.03 9.42 -11.50
CA LYS A 59 3.09 9.63 -12.95
C LYS A 59 2.98 11.11 -13.30
N LYS A 60 3.60 11.48 -14.40
CA LYS A 60 3.42 12.83 -14.93
C LYS A 60 1.98 13.09 -15.31
N SER A 61 1.45 14.25 -14.90
CA SER A 61 0.10 14.66 -15.30
C SER A 61 0.06 14.95 -16.80
N PHE A 62 -1.09 14.63 -17.43
CA PHE A 62 -1.33 14.99 -18.82
C PHE A 62 -1.41 16.51 -19.03
N ASP A 63 -1.78 17.27 -18.00
CA ASP A 63 -1.96 18.73 -18.06
C ASP A 63 -0.68 19.52 -17.77
N TYR A 64 0.49 18.85 -17.71
CA TYR A 64 1.83 19.44 -17.55
C TYR A 64 2.07 20.27 -16.28
N ALA A 65 1.12 20.40 -15.38
CA ALA A 65 1.27 21.29 -14.24
C ALA A 65 1.94 20.61 -13.02
N GLN A 66 1.61 19.37 -12.71
CA GLN A 66 2.15 18.63 -11.55
C GLN A 66 2.03 17.13 -11.74
N ASP A 67 2.94 16.36 -11.13
CA ASP A 67 2.83 14.91 -11.03
C ASP A 67 1.63 14.52 -10.16
N GLU A 68 1.05 13.35 -10.45
CA GLU A 68 -0.07 12.76 -9.71
C GLU A 68 0.21 11.32 -9.32
N LEU A 69 -0.39 10.87 -8.22
CA LEU A 69 -0.53 9.47 -7.91
C LEU A 69 -1.66 8.88 -8.78
N VAL A 70 -1.33 7.84 -9.54
CA VAL A 70 -2.28 7.15 -10.41
C VAL A 70 -2.47 5.73 -9.90
N LEU A 71 -3.73 5.30 -9.82
CA LEU A 71 -4.11 3.97 -9.37
C LEU A 71 -3.35 2.88 -10.15
N GLY A 72 -2.69 2.02 -9.43
CA GLY A 72 -2.00 0.81 -9.91
C GLY A 72 -2.75 -0.47 -9.51
N PRO A 73 -2.07 -1.62 -9.45
CA PRO A 73 -2.66 -2.86 -8.98
C PRO A 73 -3.21 -2.76 -7.56
N PHE A 74 -4.42 -3.27 -7.34
CA PHE A 74 -5.08 -3.27 -6.04
C PHE A 74 -6.07 -4.44 -5.89
N GLN A 75 -6.47 -4.68 -4.64
CA GLN A 75 -7.52 -5.61 -4.24
C GLN A 75 -8.49 -4.90 -3.31
N GLY A 76 -9.78 -4.93 -3.62
CA GLY A 76 -10.84 -4.30 -2.84
C GLY A 76 -11.88 -3.59 -3.71
N PRO A 77 -12.74 -2.75 -3.12
CA PRO A 77 -13.69 -1.91 -3.84
C PRO A 77 -13.02 -0.94 -4.81
N VAL A 78 -13.77 -0.41 -5.76
CA VAL A 78 -13.29 0.65 -6.68
C VAL A 78 -12.76 1.85 -5.91
N ALA A 79 -11.71 2.49 -6.43
CA ALA A 79 -10.99 3.56 -5.77
C ALA A 79 -10.81 4.79 -6.66
N CYS A 80 -10.34 5.90 -6.08
CA CYS A 80 -9.98 7.10 -6.81
C CYS A 80 -8.91 6.79 -7.85
N THR A 81 -9.07 7.22 -9.10
CA THR A 81 -8.10 6.93 -10.16
C THR A 81 -6.87 7.82 -10.09
N ARG A 82 -6.98 9.02 -9.50
CA ARG A 82 -5.90 10.00 -9.39
C ARG A 82 -5.97 10.74 -8.07
N ILE A 83 -4.82 10.94 -7.44
CA ILE A 83 -4.66 11.70 -6.21
C ILE A 83 -3.55 12.73 -6.40
N ARG A 84 -3.86 14.00 -6.10
CA ARG A 84 -2.89 15.09 -6.20
C ARG A 84 -1.92 15.06 -5.02
N LYS A 85 -0.71 15.55 -5.25
CA LYS A 85 0.31 15.70 -4.21
C LYS A 85 -0.22 16.54 -3.04
N GLY A 86 -0.07 16.04 -1.81
CA GLY A 86 -0.55 16.70 -0.59
C GLY A 86 -2.06 16.56 -0.34
N LYS A 87 -2.77 15.72 -1.09
CA LYS A 87 -4.21 15.48 -0.87
C LYS A 87 -4.46 14.09 -0.29
N GLY A 88 -5.32 14.05 0.73
CA GLY A 88 -5.60 12.83 1.46
C GLY A 88 -4.36 12.25 2.15
N VAL A 89 -4.47 11.02 2.67
CA VAL A 89 -3.34 10.35 3.35
C VAL A 89 -2.24 9.97 2.35
N CYS A 90 -2.60 9.40 1.22
CA CYS A 90 -1.66 9.05 0.15
C CYS A 90 -0.83 10.23 -0.35
N GLY A 91 -1.49 11.36 -0.66
CA GLY A 91 -0.80 12.58 -1.11
C GLY A 91 0.08 13.20 -0.03
N SER A 92 -0.33 13.10 1.24
CA SER A 92 0.44 13.57 2.39
C SER A 92 1.67 12.70 2.63
N SER A 93 1.54 11.37 2.61
CA SER A 93 2.68 10.44 2.69
C SER A 93 3.70 10.70 1.58
N TRP A 94 3.23 10.99 0.37
CA TRP A 94 4.11 11.38 -0.75
C TRP A 94 4.90 12.66 -0.46
N VAL A 95 4.26 13.70 0.10
CA VAL A 95 4.94 14.97 0.42
C VAL A 95 5.96 14.79 1.53
N GLU A 96 5.58 14.08 2.59
CA GLU A 96 6.42 13.89 3.77
C GLU A 96 7.50 12.82 3.58
N ALA A 97 7.37 11.97 2.55
CA ALA A 97 8.20 10.80 2.32
C ALA A 97 8.28 9.90 3.57
N LYS A 98 7.14 9.70 4.23
CA LYS A 98 7.01 8.94 5.48
C LYS A 98 5.77 8.07 5.48
N THR A 99 5.84 6.95 6.18
CA THR A 99 4.68 6.14 6.51
C THR A 99 3.73 6.92 7.41
N LEU A 100 2.46 6.95 7.06
CA LEU A 100 1.40 7.56 7.86
C LEU A 100 0.45 6.47 8.34
N ILE A 101 0.25 6.41 9.66
CA ILE A 101 -0.75 5.55 10.32
C ILE A 101 -1.89 6.44 10.77
N VAL A 102 -3.09 6.18 10.26
CA VAL A 102 -4.29 6.96 10.53
C VAL A 102 -5.31 6.08 11.25
N PRO A 103 -5.44 6.22 12.58
CA PRO A 103 -6.36 5.39 13.37
C PRO A 103 -7.84 5.64 13.06
N ASP A 104 -8.15 6.84 12.58
CA ASP A 104 -9.51 7.28 12.25
C ASP A 104 -9.44 8.27 11.08
N VAL A 105 -9.84 7.81 9.90
CA VAL A 105 -9.77 8.60 8.66
C VAL A 105 -10.65 9.85 8.70
N GLU A 106 -11.74 9.85 9.46
CA GLU A 106 -12.61 11.02 9.59
C GLU A 106 -11.93 12.17 10.33
N LYS A 107 -10.93 11.86 11.15
CA LYS A 107 -10.13 12.86 11.88
C LYS A 107 -8.90 13.34 11.11
N PHE A 108 -8.59 12.75 9.98
CA PHE A 108 -7.42 13.14 9.19
C PHE A 108 -7.73 14.41 8.38
N PRO A 109 -6.98 15.51 8.55
CA PRO A 109 -7.24 16.77 7.85
C PRO A 109 -7.14 16.60 6.32
N GLY A 110 -8.22 16.89 5.62
CA GLY A 110 -8.25 16.79 4.15
C GLY A 110 -8.34 15.37 3.62
N HIS A 111 -8.82 14.43 4.45
CA HIS A 111 -9.10 13.06 4.01
C HIS A 111 -9.96 13.05 2.75
N ILE A 112 -9.62 12.17 1.81
CA ILE A 112 -10.41 11.91 0.60
C ILE A 112 -11.07 10.55 0.79
N ALA A 113 -12.37 10.54 1.03
CA ALA A 113 -13.14 9.31 1.15
C ALA A 113 -13.30 8.64 -0.22
N CYS A 114 -12.38 7.73 -0.58
CA CYS A 114 -12.54 6.87 -1.75
C CYS A 114 -13.56 5.74 -1.46
N SER A 115 -13.76 5.38 -0.21
CA SER A 115 -14.77 4.44 0.28
C SER A 115 -15.40 4.96 1.57
N SER A 116 -16.73 4.88 1.67
CA SER A 116 -17.46 5.27 2.89
C SER A 116 -17.35 4.26 4.03
N ILE A 117 -16.78 3.09 3.79
CA ILE A 117 -16.62 2.03 4.79
C ILE A 117 -15.19 1.95 5.36
N SER A 118 -14.22 2.64 4.78
CA SER A 118 -12.88 2.78 5.36
C SER A 118 -12.94 3.58 6.64
N LYS A 119 -12.33 3.07 7.72
CA LYS A 119 -12.26 3.72 9.03
C LYS A 119 -10.85 4.03 9.49
N SER A 120 -9.87 3.21 9.13
CA SER A 120 -8.46 3.45 9.39
C SER A 120 -7.61 3.12 8.17
N GLU A 121 -6.43 3.74 8.07
CA GLU A 121 -5.59 3.68 6.89
C GLU A 121 -4.11 3.68 7.28
N ILE A 122 -3.30 2.94 6.55
CA ILE A 122 -1.84 3.08 6.58
C ILE A 122 -1.33 3.27 5.17
N VAL A 123 -0.48 4.28 4.98
CA VAL A 123 0.16 4.56 3.69
C VAL A 123 1.67 4.53 3.84
N VAL A 124 2.33 3.70 3.03
CA VAL A 124 3.78 3.50 3.03
C VAL A 124 4.38 4.01 1.74
N PRO A 125 5.28 5.01 1.76
CA PRO A 125 5.91 5.51 0.54
C PRO A 125 6.96 4.53 0.03
N VAL A 126 6.98 4.33 -1.28
CA VAL A 126 8.03 3.60 -1.98
C VAL A 126 9.08 4.61 -2.45
N ILE A 127 10.25 4.58 -1.81
CA ILE A 127 11.31 5.55 -2.05
C ILE A 127 12.44 4.89 -2.84
N ARG A 128 12.83 5.52 -3.97
CA ARG A 128 14.00 5.12 -4.76
C ARG A 128 14.83 6.36 -5.10
N ASN A 129 16.14 6.27 -4.88
CA ASN A 129 17.08 7.37 -5.11
C ASN A 129 16.63 8.70 -4.47
N GLY A 130 16.09 8.63 -3.25
CA GLY A 130 15.62 9.79 -2.49
C GLY A 130 14.27 10.38 -2.94
N ASN A 131 13.58 9.77 -3.91
CA ASN A 131 12.29 10.22 -4.40
C ASN A 131 11.20 9.19 -4.10
N VAL A 132 10.02 9.66 -3.74
CA VAL A 132 8.82 8.81 -3.67
C VAL A 132 8.34 8.56 -5.10
N ILE A 133 8.27 7.29 -5.49
CA ILE A 133 7.85 6.85 -6.83
C ILE A 133 6.50 6.17 -6.84
N ALA A 134 6.04 5.71 -5.69
CA ALA A 134 4.73 5.13 -5.45
C ALA A 134 4.39 5.20 -3.97
N VAL A 135 3.16 4.89 -3.61
CA VAL A 135 2.74 4.58 -2.24
C VAL A 135 1.99 3.26 -2.22
N LEU A 136 2.21 2.46 -1.18
CA LEU A 136 1.34 1.34 -0.81
C LEU A 136 0.30 1.90 0.15
N ASP A 137 -0.96 1.74 -0.19
CA ASP A 137 -2.11 2.19 0.57
C ASP A 137 -2.91 1.00 1.05
N VAL A 138 -3.29 1.00 2.33
CA VAL A 138 -4.06 -0.08 2.96
C VAL A 138 -5.16 0.51 3.84
N ASP A 139 -6.41 0.12 3.56
CA ASP A 139 -7.59 0.54 4.31
C ASP A 139 -8.22 -0.61 5.09
N SER A 140 -8.78 -0.28 6.24
CA SER A 140 -9.58 -1.18 7.06
C SER A 140 -10.95 -0.60 7.38
N GLU A 141 -11.95 -1.47 7.53
CA GLU A 141 -13.27 -1.12 8.06
C GLU A 141 -13.32 -1.05 9.59
N GLU A 142 -12.19 -1.34 10.24
CA GLU A 142 -12.02 -1.21 11.69
C GLU A 142 -11.23 0.05 12.03
N LEU A 143 -11.56 0.71 13.14
CA LEU A 143 -10.76 1.80 13.71
C LEU A 143 -9.46 1.24 14.28
N ASP A 144 -8.41 2.02 14.24
CA ASP A 144 -7.13 1.73 14.89
C ASP A 144 -6.54 0.35 14.51
N GLN A 145 -6.79 -0.08 13.27
CA GLN A 145 -6.36 -1.39 12.77
C GLN A 145 -4.84 -1.50 12.67
N PHE A 146 -4.17 -0.41 12.29
CA PHE A 146 -2.74 -0.41 11.95
C PHE A 146 -1.89 0.15 13.07
N ASP A 147 -0.70 -0.46 13.27
CA ASP A 147 0.27 -0.08 14.29
C ASP A 147 1.72 -0.08 13.74
N THR A 148 2.69 0.10 14.62
CA THR A 148 4.12 0.11 14.26
C THR A 148 4.62 -1.25 13.76
N THR A 149 3.93 -2.36 14.06
CA THR A 149 4.27 -3.67 13.49
C THR A 149 3.93 -3.70 12.00
N ASP A 150 2.74 -3.20 11.63
CA ASP A 150 2.33 -3.06 10.22
C ASP A 150 3.31 -2.15 9.48
N GLN A 151 3.63 -0.98 10.04
CA GLN A 151 4.61 -0.07 9.46
C GLN A 151 5.94 -0.78 9.16
N PHE A 152 6.52 -1.43 10.16
CA PHE A 152 7.83 -2.08 10.04
C PHE A 152 7.88 -3.13 8.92
N PHE A 153 6.85 -3.97 8.85
CA PHE A 153 6.83 -5.03 7.85
C PHE A 153 6.42 -4.54 6.45
N LEU A 154 5.48 -3.62 6.36
CA LEU A 154 5.08 -3.07 5.07
C LEU A 154 6.20 -2.24 4.42
N GLU A 155 6.98 -1.50 5.22
CA GLU A 155 8.19 -0.83 4.74
C GLU A 155 9.20 -1.84 4.16
N LYS A 156 9.41 -2.99 4.81
CA LYS A 156 10.26 -4.06 4.29
C LYS A 156 9.71 -4.70 3.00
N ILE A 157 8.40 -4.88 2.92
CA ILE A 157 7.76 -5.45 1.73
C ILE A 157 7.96 -4.54 0.52
N VAL A 158 7.73 -3.23 0.66
CA VAL A 158 7.92 -2.30 -0.46
C VAL A 158 9.38 -2.16 -0.90
N GLU A 159 10.35 -2.44 -0.01
CA GLU A 159 11.77 -2.51 -0.36
C GLU A 159 12.11 -3.68 -1.29
N LEU A 160 11.36 -4.78 -1.24
CA LEU A 160 11.60 -5.96 -2.09
C LEU A 160 11.20 -5.72 -3.56
N ILE A 161 10.34 -4.73 -3.82
CA ILE A 161 9.78 -4.51 -5.16
C ILE A 161 10.79 -3.76 -6.02
N SER A 162 11.11 -4.32 -7.18
CA SER A 162 11.92 -3.65 -8.21
C SER A 162 11.04 -2.66 -9.01
N PHE A 163 11.53 -1.43 -9.16
CA PHE A 163 10.88 -0.34 -9.91
C PHE A 163 11.79 0.15 -11.02
#